data_1efb3de8f426c6d35a914a950a20be6f
#
_entry.id   1efb3de8f426c6d35a914a950a20be6f
#
_cell.length_a   1.000
_cell.length_b   1.000
_cell.length_c   1.000
_cell.angle_alpha   90.00
_cell.angle_beta   90.00
_cell.angle_gamma   90.00
#
_symmetry.space_group_name_H-M   'P 1'
#
loop_
_entity.id
_entity.type
_entity.pdbx_description
1 polymer ?
#
loop_
_entity_poly.entity_id
_entity_poly.type
_entity_poly.pdbx_seq_one_letter_code
_entity_poly.pdbx_strand_id
1 'polypeptide(L)'
;MPNTISPPAMVNEHQVRAAAGLTMVAGAVAFSFAYFQKVYWPLQAVSVLFAAEFALRVTAGLAWSPVGAVAGLLTARRVPDWVSARPKRFAWTLGLAMSGAMAIITNSGIRGWLPRSICLVCLTLMWLESVLGLCLGCEIHRLLVRRGWARSDPGITCAYGACEIAIPHAHGAGHGAGEERPREASL
;
A
#
# COMPACT_ATOMS: atom_id res chain seq x y z
N MET A 1 -8.75 -26.24 -12.99
CA MET A 1 -8.10 -25.10 -13.64
C MET A 1 -8.68 -23.81 -13.04
N PRO A 2 -8.05 -23.17 -12.14
CA PRO A 2 -8.42 -21.79 -11.78
C PRO A 2 -7.22 -20.86 -12.00
N ASN A 3 -7.09 -20.32 -13.22
CA ASN A 3 -6.26 -19.17 -13.48
C ASN A 3 -7.11 -17.90 -13.36
N THR A 4 -7.78 -17.72 -12.24
CA THR A 4 -8.20 -16.40 -11.83
C THR A 4 -6.97 -15.74 -11.21
N ILE A 5 -6.42 -14.74 -11.88
CA ILE A 5 -5.43 -13.81 -11.34
C ILE A 5 -6.15 -13.05 -10.22
N SER A 6 -6.35 -13.72 -9.09
CA SER A 6 -6.84 -13.06 -7.88
C SER A 6 -5.65 -12.38 -7.24
N PRO A 7 -5.71 -11.07 -7.06
CA PRO A 7 -4.63 -10.35 -6.41
C PRO A 7 -4.44 -10.89 -4.99
N PRO A 8 -3.20 -10.98 -4.50
CA PRO A 8 -2.88 -11.59 -3.22
C PRO A 8 -3.61 -10.88 -2.07
N ALA A 9 -4.02 -11.67 -1.08
CA ALA A 9 -4.67 -11.13 0.11
C ALA A 9 -3.69 -10.36 1.02
N MET A 10 -2.39 -10.62 0.88
CA MET A 10 -1.31 -10.06 1.68
C MET A 10 -0.20 -9.48 0.80
N VAL A 11 0.47 -8.46 1.30
CA VAL A 11 1.61 -7.81 0.65
C VAL A 11 2.73 -7.58 1.67
N ASN A 12 3.98 -7.60 1.19
CA ASN A 12 5.13 -7.28 2.02
C ASN A 12 5.25 -5.75 2.18
N GLU A 13 5.17 -5.25 3.42
CA GLU A 13 5.24 -3.83 3.75
C GLU A 13 6.55 -3.19 3.27
N HIS A 14 7.68 -3.89 3.42
CA HIS A 14 8.98 -3.38 2.93
C HIS A 14 8.98 -3.15 1.42
N GLN A 15 8.37 -4.04 0.66
CA GLN A 15 8.25 -3.91 -0.79
C GLN A 15 7.34 -2.74 -1.17
N VAL A 16 6.22 -2.56 -0.47
CA VAL A 16 5.29 -1.43 -0.70
C VAL A 16 5.98 -0.10 -0.45
N ARG A 17 6.70 0.04 0.67
CA ARG A 17 7.44 1.25 1.03
C ARG A 17 8.56 1.56 0.03
N ALA A 18 9.31 0.55 -0.39
CA ALA A 18 10.35 0.70 -1.41
C ALA A 18 9.75 1.14 -2.76
N ALA A 19 8.61 0.55 -3.16
CA ALA A 19 7.90 0.94 -4.37
C ALA A 19 7.39 2.40 -4.30
N ALA A 20 6.88 2.84 -3.14
CA ALA A 20 6.49 4.23 -2.93
C ALA A 20 7.70 5.18 -3.03
N GLY A 21 8.85 4.80 -2.48
CA GLY A 21 10.10 5.56 -2.59
C GLY A 21 10.58 5.72 -4.04
N LEU A 22 10.58 4.63 -4.81
CA LEU A 22 10.96 4.67 -6.23
C LEU A 22 10.01 5.58 -7.04
N THR A 23 8.71 5.44 -6.81
CA THR A 23 7.69 6.29 -7.44
C THR A 23 7.89 7.75 -7.06
N MET A 24 8.17 8.03 -5.79
CA MET A 24 8.46 9.38 -5.29
C MET A 24 9.67 10.01 -6.00
N VAL A 25 10.78 9.27 -6.12
CA VAL A 25 12.00 9.77 -6.79
C VAL A 25 11.71 10.12 -8.24
N ALA A 26 11.05 9.25 -8.99
CA ALA A 26 10.69 9.52 -10.38
C ALA A 26 9.76 10.73 -10.51
N GLY A 27 8.76 10.86 -9.63
CA GLY A 27 7.86 11.99 -9.56
C GLY A 27 8.57 13.31 -9.20
N ALA A 28 9.51 13.26 -8.23
CA ALA A 28 10.28 14.43 -7.82
C ALA A 28 11.19 14.96 -8.94
N VAL A 29 11.82 14.06 -9.70
CA VAL A 29 12.62 14.43 -10.87
C VAL A 29 11.73 15.10 -11.92
N ALA A 30 10.60 14.50 -12.29
CA ALA A 30 9.68 15.07 -13.26
C ALA A 30 9.10 16.42 -12.80
N PHE A 31 8.79 16.55 -11.52
CA PHE A 31 8.35 17.80 -10.90
C PHE A 31 9.41 18.88 -10.99
N SER A 32 10.68 18.55 -10.74
CA SER A 32 11.80 19.49 -10.82
C SER A 32 11.94 20.10 -12.21
N PHE A 33 11.81 19.32 -13.28
CA PHE A 33 11.79 19.83 -14.65
C PHE A 33 10.63 20.80 -14.89
N ALA A 34 9.42 20.45 -14.42
CA ALA A 34 8.24 21.30 -14.59
C ALA A 34 8.34 22.60 -13.76
N TYR A 35 8.95 22.55 -12.58
CA TYR A 35 9.06 23.68 -11.67
C TYR A 35 10.17 24.65 -12.08
N PHE A 36 11.41 24.16 -12.25
CA PHE A 36 12.58 25.00 -12.52
C PHE A 36 12.74 25.35 -14.00
N GLN A 37 12.57 24.38 -14.88
CA GLN A 37 12.85 24.57 -16.31
C GLN A 37 11.59 24.86 -17.12
N LYS A 38 10.39 24.80 -16.51
CA LYS A 38 9.08 24.94 -17.19
C LYS A 38 8.86 23.94 -18.30
N VAL A 39 9.57 22.80 -18.26
CA VAL A 39 9.47 21.70 -19.21
C VAL A 39 8.50 20.66 -18.65
N TYR A 40 7.37 20.46 -19.29
CA TYR A 40 6.27 19.65 -18.78
C TYR A 40 6.22 18.22 -19.33
N TRP A 41 6.93 17.90 -20.41
CA TRP A 41 6.88 16.57 -21.00
C TRP A 41 7.32 15.43 -20.04
N PRO A 42 8.30 15.60 -19.13
CA PRO A 42 8.63 14.54 -18.19
C PRO A 42 7.48 14.28 -17.21
N LEU A 43 6.78 15.34 -16.81
CA LEU A 43 5.62 15.22 -15.92
C LEU A 43 4.44 14.54 -16.62
N GLN A 44 4.23 14.82 -17.93
CA GLN A 44 3.24 14.12 -18.75
C GLN A 44 3.54 12.63 -18.87
N ALA A 45 4.78 12.27 -19.21
CA ALA A 45 5.20 10.88 -19.34
C ALA A 45 5.07 10.13 -18.01
N VAL A 46 5.59 10.70 -16.91
CA VAL A 46 5.55 10.07 -15.60
C VAL A 46 4.13 9.91 -15.07
N SER A 47 3.23 10.87 -15.31
CA SER A 47 1.83 10.75 -14.88
C SER A 47 1.09 9.61 -15.58
N VAL A 48 1.33 9.40 -16.88
CA VAL A 48 0.78 8.26 -17.64
C VAL A 48 1.36 6.94 -17.15
N LEU A 49 2.69 6.89 -16.96
CA LEU A 49 3.36 5.68 -16.43
C LEU A 49 2.84 5.32 -15.03
N PHE A 50 2.62 6.30 -14.16
CA PHE A 50 2.08 6.05 -12.82
C PHE A 50 0.62 5.60 -12.86
N ALA A 51 -0.19 6.14 -13.76
CA ALA A 51 -1.56 5.66 -13.96
C ALA A 51 -1.57 4.18 -14.36
N ALA A 52 -0.71 3.78 -15.31
CA ALA A 52 -0.57 2.39 -15.71
C ALA A 52 -0.02 1.51 -14.55
N GLU A 53 0.97 1.98 -13.85
CA GLU A 53 1.59 1.30 -12.70
C GLU A 53 0.55 1.06 -11.58
N PHE A 54 -0.21 2.08 -11.19
CA PHE A 54 -1.27 1.92 -10.17
C PHE A 54 -2.43 1.06 -10.67
N ALA A 55 -2.78 1.11 -11.96
CA ALA A 55 -3.76 0.20 -12.54
C ALA A 55 -3.32 -1.27 -12.40
N LEU A 56 -2.05 -1.58 -12.69
CA LEU A 56 -1.49 -2.93 -12.49
C LEU A 56 -1.52 -3.34 -11.01
N ARG A 57 -1.15 -2.44 -10.09
CA ARG A 57 -1.19 -2.74 -8.65
C ARG A 57 -2.60 -3.05 -8.15
N VAL A 58 -3.61 -2.33 -8.65
CA VAL A 58 -5.01 -2.53 -8.25
C VAL A 58 -5.58 -3.81 -8.84
N THR A 59 -5.27 -4.13 -10.10
CA THR A 59 -5.86 -5.28 -10.83
C THR A 59 -5.09 -6.57 -10.61
N ALA A 60 -3.80 -6.57 -10.89
CA ALA A 60 -2.95 -7.77 -10.84
C ALA A 60 -2.13 -7.90 -9.54
N GLY A 61 -1.97 -6.80 -8.79
CA GLY A 61 -1.18 -6.75 -7.56
C GLY A 61 0.24 -6.22 -7.76
N LEU A 62 0.91 -5.93 -6.63
CA LEU A 62 2.23 -5.28 -6.61
C LEU A 62 3.33 -6.10 -7.33
N ALA A 63 3.24 -7.42 -7.28
CA ALA A 63 4.23 -8.31 -7.89
C ALA A 63 4.30 -8.19 -9.43
N TRP A 64 3.19 -7.82 -10.06
CA TRP A 64 3.08 -7.66 -11.51
C TRP A 64 3.43 -6.25 -11.98
N SER A 65 3.60 -5.31 -11.06
CA SER A 65 3.97 -3.95 -11.41
C SER A 65 5.48 -3.85 -11.59
N PRO A 66 5.99 -3.17 -12.64
CA PRO A 66 7.43 -3.01 -12.88
C PRO A 66 8.16 -2.41 -11.67
N VAL A 67 7.62 -1.35 -11.09
CA VAL A 67 8.20 -0.71 -9.89
C VAL A 67 8.11 -1.64 -8.68
N GLY A 68 7.04 -2.41 -8.55
CA GLY A 68 6.88 -3.42 -7.52
C GLY A 68 7.91 -4.54 -7.65
N ALA A 69 8.20 -5.01 -8.87
CA ALA A 69 9.22 -6.01 -9.11
C ALA A 69 10.62 -5.52 -8.69
N VAL A 70 10.98 -4.29 -9.09
CA VAL A 70 12.25 -3.66 -8.67
C VAL A 70 12.31 -3.50 -7.15
N ALA A 71 11.23 -3.03 -6.53
CA ALA A 71 11.15 -2.92 -5.08
C ALA A 71 11.30 -4.27 -4.38
N GLY A 72 10.73 -5.34 -4.95
CA GLY A 72 10.90 -6.70 -4.47
C GLY A 72 12.37 -7.15 -4.49
N LEU A 73 13.09 -6.86 -5.56
CA LEU A 73 14.52 -7.14 -5.65
C LEU A 73 15.33 -6.37 -4.60
N LEU A 74 15.03 -5.09 -4.40
CA LEU A 74 15.72 -4.26 -3.42
C LEU A 74 15.49 -4.73 -1.98
N THR A 75 14.33 -5.32 -1.71
CA THR A 75 13.94 -5.78 -0.38
C THR A 75 14.11 -7.28 -0.16
N ALA A 76 14.60 -8.02 -1.16
CA ALA A 76 14.70 -9.49 -1.13
C ALA A 76 15.53 -10.06 0.03
N ARG A 77 16.47 -9.27 0.59
CA ARG A 77 17.31 -9.68 1.73
C ARG A 77 16.69 -9.35 3.10
N ARG A 78 15.55 -8.64 3.13
CA ARG A 78 14.87 -8.29 4.38
C ARG A 78 13.87 -9.37 4.75
N VAL A 79 13.69 -9.59 6.05
CA VAL A 79 12.62 -10.46 6.55
C VAL A 79 11.28 -9.86 6.12
N PRO A 80 10.41 -10.62 5.42
CA PRO A 80 9.13 -10.09 4.95
C PRO A 80 8.22 -9.70 6.12
N ASP A 81 7.63 -8.52 6.03
CA ASP A 81 6.58 -8.04 6.93
C ASP A 81 5.24 -8.07 6.17
N TRP A 82 4.42 -9.07 6.50
CA TRP A 82 3.19 -9.35 5.78
C TRP A 82 2.01 -8.57 6.35
N VAL A 83 1.41 -7.71 5.52
CA VAL A 83 0.26 -6.90 5.88
C VAL A 83 -0.92 -7.16 4.94
N SER A 84 -2.14 -6.82 5.39
CA SER A 84 -3.33 -6.94 4.55
C SER A 84 -3.24 -6.08 3.29
N ALA A 85 -3.56 -6.68 2.14
CA ALA A 85 -3.59 -6.00 0.86
C ALA A 85 -4.80 -5.08 0.67
N ARG A 86 -5.92 -5.25 1.40
CA ARG A 86 -7.15 -4.47 1.18
C ARG A 86 -6.98 -2.97 1.41
N PRO A 87 -6.46 -2.50 2.57
CA PRO A 87 -6.23 -1.07 2.78
C PRO A 87 -5.23 -0.50 1.78
N LYS A 88 -4.18 -1.27 1.44
CA LYS A 88 -3.17 -0.87 0.45
C LYS A 88 -3.77 -0.75 -0.96
N ARG A 89 -4.65 -1.65 -1.34
CA ARG A 89 -5.36 -1.58 -2.63
C ARG A 89 -6.27 -0.36 -2.71
N PHE A 90 -6.95 -0.03 -1.63
CA PHE A 90 -7.72 1.22 -1.55
C PHE A 90 -6.81 2.45 -1.76
N ALA A 91 -5.64 2.49 -1.10
CA ALA A 91 -4.65 3.54 -1.30
C ALA A 91 -4.15 3.60 -2.75
N TRP A 92 -3.88 2.46 -3.39
CA TRP A 92 -3.49 2.40 -4.81
C TRP A 92 -4.61 2.85 -5.75
N THR A 93 -5.87 2.62 -5.40
CA THR A 93 -7.02 3.16 -6.16
C THR A 93 -7.06 4.69 -6.10
N LEU A 94 -6.78 5.28 -4.94
CA LEU A 94 -6.62 6.74 -4.83
C LEU A 94 -5.41 7.22 -5.65
N GLY A 95 -4.28 6.50 -5.61
CA GLY A 95 -3.11 6.78 -6.43
C GLY A 95 -3.42 6.73 -7.93
N LEU A 96 -4.21 5.74 -8.37
CA LEU A 96 -4.70 5.63 -9.74
C LEU A 96 -5.58 6.83 -10.13
N ALA A 97 -6.52 7.22 -9.28
CA ALA A 97 -7.39 8.37 -9.54
C ALA A 97 -6.57 9.67 -9.66
N MET A 98 -5.62 9.89 -8.76
CA MET A 98 -4.77 11.08 -8.78
C MET A 98 -3.81 11.11 -9.98
N SER A 99 -3.14 10.00 -10.28
CA SER A 99 -2.25 9.91 -11.44
C SER A 99 -3.00 9.98 -12.76
N GLY A 100 -4.19 9.39 -12.84
CA GLY A 100 -5.08 9.51 -14.00
C GLY A 100 -5.57 10.94 -14.21
N ALA A 101 -6.02 11.61 -13.16
CA ALA A 101 -6.41 13.03 -13.23
C ALA A 101 -5.21 13.90 -13.66
N MET A 102 -4.03 13.64 -13.11
CA MET A 102 -2.81 14.35 -13.47
C MET A 102 -2.41 14.11 -14.92
N ALA A 103 -2.54 12.87 -15.43
CA ALA A 103 -2.30 12.55 -16.84
C ALA A 103 -3.27 13.31 -17.76
N ILE A 104 -4.55 13.38 -17.42
CA ILE A 104 -5.54 14.14 -18.19
C ILE A 104 -5.19 15.63 -18.18
N ILE A 105 -4.97 16.23 -17.01
CA ILE A 105 -4.69 17.66 -16.84
C ILE A 105 -3.44 18.06 -17.63
N THR A 106 -2.34 17.32 -17.50
CA THR A 106 -1.08 17.69 -18.14
C THR A 106 -1.10 17.47 -19.65
N ASN A 107 -1.80 16.43 -20.14
CA ASN A 107 -1.92 16.16 -21.58
C ASN A 107 -2.96 17.05 -22.25
N SER A 108 -3.94 17.61 -21.52
CA SER A 108 -4.85 18.65 -22.01
C SER A 108 -4.20 20.04 -22.13
N GLY A 109 -2.89 20.13 -21.89
CA GLY A 109 -2.15 21.38 -22.02
C GLY A 109 -2.31 22.35 -20.84
N ILE A 110 -3.00 21.94 -19.77
CA ILE A 110 -3.12 22.75 -18.54
C ILE A 110 -1.78 22.78 -17.83
N ARG A 111 -1.26 23.99 -17.69
CA ARG A 111 0.05 24.27 -17.08
C ARG A 111 -0.12 25.27 -15.94
N GLY A 112 0.92 25.40 -15.10
CA GLY A 112 0.92 26.40 -14.04
C GLY A 112 0.79 25.80 -12.65
N TRP A 113 0.02 26.44 -11.77
CA TRP A 113 -0.03 26.08 -10.35
C TRP A 113 -0.81 24.77 -10.09
N LEU A 114 -1.88 24.49 -10.86
CA LEU A 114 -2.75 23.34 -10.63
C LEU A 114 -2.00 21.99 -10.71
N PRO A 115 -1.31 21.63 -11.83
CA PRO A 115 -0.57 20.38 -11.88
C PRO A 115 0.57 20.33 -10.87
N ARG A 116 1.18 21.46 -10.53
CA ARG A 116 2.25 21.51 -9.51
C ARG A 116 1.73 21.22 -8.11
N SER A 117 0.57 21.78 -7.74
CA SER A 117 -0.06 21.53 -6.44
C SER A 117 -0.45 20.07 -6.27
N ILE A 118 -1.08 19.48 -7.29
CA ILE A 118 -1.45 18.05 -7.28
C ILE A 118 -0.19 17.20 -7.13
N CYS A 119 0.87 17.51 -7.88
CA CYS A 119 2.13 16.78 -7.79
C CYS A 119 2.77 16.89 -6.41
N LEU A 120 2.78 18.06 -5.78
CA LEU A 120 3.28 18.25 -4.42
C LEU A 120 2.48 17.41 -3.41
N VAL A 121 1.17 17.38 -3.51
CA VAL A 121 0.33 16.52 -2.67
C VAL A 121 0.69 15.06 -2.85
N CYS A 122 0.81 14.59 -4.11
CA CYS A 122 1.21 13.20 -4.39
C CYS A 122 2.60 12.87 -3.82
N LEU A 123 3.58 13.75 -4.00
CA LEU A 123 4.93 13.57 -3.48
C LEU A 123 4.94 13.52 -1.94
N THR A 124 4.16 14.36 -1.29
CA THR A 124 4.02 14.35 0.18
C THR A 124 3.42 13.02 0.65
N LEU A 125 2.37 12.53 -0.02
CA LEU A 125 1.76 11.24 0.32
C LEU A 125 2.73 10.07 0.13
N MET A 126 3.50 10.07 -0.96
CA MET A 126 4.53 9.06 -1.22
C MET A 126 5.66 9.12 -0.20
N TRP A 127 6.05 10.32 0.22
CA TRP A 127 7.05 10.53 1.25
C TRP A 127 6.58 9.98 2.61
N LEU A 128 5.34 10.28 3.01
CA LEU A 128 4.75 9.77 4.25
C LEU A 128 4.75 8.23 4.27
N GLU A 129 4.36 7.61 3.18
CA GLU A 129 4.34 6.14 3.08
C GLU A 129 5.74 5.53 3.04
N SER A 130 6.66 6.10 2.26
CA SER A 130 8.01 5.56 2.09
C SER A 130 8.87 5.72 3.35
N VAL A 131 8.88 6.90 3.95
CA VAL A 131 9.77 7.26 5.07
C VAL A 131 9.14 6.90 6.41
N LEU A 132 7.91 7.35 6.65
CA LEU A 132 7.24 7.17 7.93
C LEU A 132 6.43 5.87 8.00
N GLY A 133 6.17 5.20 6.87
CA GLY A 133 5.29 4.04 6.82
C GLY A 133 3.81 4.41 7.02
N LEU A 134 3.48 5.71 6.95
CA LEU A 134 2.11 6.20 7.11
C LEU A 134 1.38 6.19 5.77
N CYS A 135 0.51 5.23 5.58
CA CYS A 135 -0.36 5.16 4.42
C CYS A 135 -1.66 5.90 4.70
N LEU A 136 -1.78 7.16 4.20
CA LEU A 136 -2.99 7.96 4.41
C LEU A 136 -4.24 7.27 3.82
N GLY A 137 -4.12 6.59 2.68
CA GLY A 137 -5.21 5.80 2.11
C GLY A 137 -5.67 4.67 3.04
N CYS A 138 -4.74 4.03 3.76
CA CYS A 138 -5.06 3.01 4.75
C CYS A 138 -5.83 3.62 5.94
N GLU A 139 -5.46 4.81 6.40
CA GLU A 139 -6.16 5.52 7.48
C GLU A 139 -7.58 5.92 7.07
N ILE A 140 -7.73 6.43 5.85
CA ILE A 140 -9.05 6.75 5.27
C ILE A 140 -9.91 5.48 5.19
N HIS A 141 -9.35 4.37 4.69
CA HIS A 141 -10.05 3.09 4.63
C HIS A 141 -10.51 2.63 6.01
N ARG A 142 -9.64 2.74 7.02
CA ARG A 142 -9.96 2.41 8.41
C ARG A 142 -11.11 3.27 8.95
N LEU A 143 -11.11 4.57 8.63
CA LEU A 143 -12.19 5.48 9.01
C LEU A 143 -13.51 5.10 8.33
N LEU A 144 -13.48 4.73 7.05
CA LEU A 144 -14.65 4.26 6.30
C LEU A 144 -15.22 2.96 6.88
N VAL A 145 -14.34 2.03 7.30
CA VAL A 145 -14.74 0.80 7.99
C VAL A 145 -15.42 1.12 9.33
N ARG A 146 -14.84 2.03 10.12
CA ARG A 146 -15.45 2.46 11.40
C ARG A 146 -16.83 3.09 11.23
N ARG A 147 -17.07 3.76 10.10
CA ARG A 147 -18.37 4.35 9.76
C ARG A 147 -19.34 3.38 9.08
N GLY A 148 -18.94 2.11 8.89
CA GLY A 148 -19.77 1.10 8.23
C GLY A 148 -19.89 1.23 6.71
N TRP A 149 -19.08 2.11 6.09
CA TRP A 149 -19.10 2.35 4.64
C TRP A 149 -18.20 1.41 3.85
N ALA A 150 -17.26 0.75 4.53
CA ALA A 150 -16.39 -0.26 3.94
C ALA A 150 -16.41 -1.54 4.77
N ARG A 151 -16.19 -2.69 4.11
CA ARG A 151 -16.14 -3.98 4.80
C ARG A 151 -14.76 -4.20 5.40
N SER A 152 -14.73 -4.57 6.69
CA SER A 152 -13.53 -5.09 7.34
C SER A 152 -13.33 -6.56 6.97
N ASP A 153 -12.07 -7.01 6.92
CA ASP A 153 -11.78 -8.44 6.90
C ASP A 153 -11.91 -8.99 8.33
N PRO A 154 -12.74 -10.03 8.53
CA PRO A 154 -12.76 -10.71 9.81
C PRO A 154 -11.37 -11.32 10.05
N GLY A 155 -10.72 -10.95 11.13
CA GLY A 155 -9.39 -11.45 11.52
C GLY A 155 -8.20 -10.54 11.18
N ILE A 156 -8.44 -9.32 10.68
CA ILE A 156 -7.36 -8.35 10.43
C ILE A 156 -7.59 -7.11 11.29
N THR A 157 -6.70 -6.89 12.25
CA THR A 157 -6.65 -5.66 13.04
C THR A 157 -5.61 -4.71 12.45
N CYS A 158 -6.03 -3.50 12.06
CA CYS A 158 -5.13 -2.47 11.58
C CYS A 158 -4.93 -1.41 12.66
N ALA A 159 -3.67 -1.20 13.09
CA ALA A 159 -3.29 -0.13 13.99
C ALA A 159 -2.08 0.62 13.43
N TYR A 160 -2.13 1.97 13.47
CA TYR A 160 -1.01 2.85 13.10
C TYR A 160 -0.36 2.59 11.73
N GLY A 161 -1.16 2.19 10.73
CA GLY A 161 -0.67 1.94 9.37
C GLY A 161 -0.19 0.52 9.10
N ALA A 162 0.01 -0.31 10.11
CA ALA A 162 0.24 -1.75 10.01
C ALA A 162 -1.06 -2.53 10.23
N CYS A 163 -1.27 -3.57 9.43
CA CYS A 163 -2.41 -4.48 9.61
C CYS A 163 -1.89 -5.85 10.00
N GLU A 164 -2.24 -6.31 11.18
CA GLU A 164 -1.87 -7.62 11.69
C GLU A 164 -3.01 -8.61 11.48
N ILE A 165 -2.66 -9.84 11.10
CA ILE A 165 -3.63 -10.92 10.97
C ILE A 165 -3.81 -11.52 12.35
N ALA A 166 -5.02 -11.41 12.90
CA ALA A 166 -5.41 -12.26 14.03
C ALA A 166 -5.47 -13.70 13.51
N ILE A 167 -4.43 -14.48 13.79
CA ILE A 167 -4.49 -15.93 13.61
C ILE A 167 -5.58 -16.40 14.56
N PRO A 168 -6.66 -17.06 14.11
CA PRO A 168 -7.61 -17.66 15.00
C PRO A 168 -6.82 -18.71 15.80
N HIS A 169 -6.52 -18.41 17.05
CA HIS A 169 -6.11 -19.46 17.97
C HIS A 169 -7.25 -20.47 17.94
N ALA A 170 -6.95 -21.67 17.48
CA ALA A 170 -7.85 -22.81 17.60
C ALA A 170 -8.15 -23.00 19.08
N HIS A 171 -9.19 -22.32 19.56
CA HIS A 171 -9.81 -22.62 20.84
C HIS A 171 -10.53 -23.93 20.65
N GLY A 172 -10.00 -24.97 21.27
CA GLY A 172 -10.80 -26.11 21.56
C GLY A 172 -10.27 -27.43 21.06
N ALA A 173 -9.37 -27.99 21.79
CA ALA A 173 -9.43 -29.42 22.04
C ALA A 173 -8.95 -29.62 23.50
N GLY A 174 -9.91 -29.81 24.38
CA GLY A 174 -9.90 -30.61 25.56
C GLY A 174 -8.60 -30.72 26.38
N HIS A 175 -8.52 -30.00 27.47
CA HIS A 175 -7.87 -30.51 28.66
C HIS A 175 -8.83 -30.44 29.85
N GLY A 176 -9.82 -31.33 29.79
CA GLY A 176 -10.35 -31.95 30.99
C GLY A 176 -9.54 -33.20 31.24
N ALA A 177 -8.50 -33.09 31.99
CA ALA A 177 -7.88 -34.23 32.67
C ALA A 177 -7.33 -33.69 33.97
N GLY A 178 -7.90 -34.20 35.09
CA GLY A 178 -7.66 -33.80 36.44
C GLY A 178 -6.17 -33.92 36.81
N GLU A 179 -5.68 -32.87 37.39
CA GLU A 179 -4.47 -32.86 38.16
C GLU A 179 -4.83 -33.26 39.58
N GLU A 180 -4.81 -34.59 39.82
CA GLU A 180 -4.78 -35.22 41.13
C GLU A 180 -3.43 -34.86 41.77
N ARG A 181 -3.44 -33.97 42.74
CA ARG A 181 -2.31 -33.73 43.62
C ARG A 181 -2.08 -34.96 44.51
N PRO A 182 -0.89 -35.55 44.55
CA PRO A 182 -0.55 -36.49 45.61
C PRO A 182 -0.49 -35.76 46.95
N ARG A 183 -1.31 -36.23 47.91
CA ARG A 183 -1.19 -35.88 49.31
C ARG A 183 0.13 -36.44 49.81
N GLU A 184 1.06 -35.59 50.21
CA GLU A 184 2.14 -35.98 51.10
C GLU A 184 1.56 -36.29 52.44
N ALA A 185 1.68 -37.58 52.82
CA ALA A 185 1.45 -38.04 54.16
C ALA A 185 2.71 -37.80 55.03
N SER A 186 2.52 -37.08 56.11
CA SER A 186 3.46 -36.90 57.19
C SER A 186 3.79 -38.22 57.89
N LEU A 187 5.05 -38.44 58.04
CA LEU A 187 5.65 -39.03 59.31
C LEU A 187 7.06 -38.51 59.48
#